data_2aadba925028ac391e9dfe29064776bc
#
_entry.id   2aadba925028ac391e9dfe29064776bc
#
_cell.length_a   1.000
_cell.length_b   1.000
_cell.length_c   1.000
_cell.angle_alpha   90.00
_cell.angle_beta   90.00
_cell.angle_gamma   90.00
#
_symmetry.space_group_name_H-M   'P 1'
#
loop_
_entity.id
_entity.type
_entity.pdbx_description
1 polymer ?
#
loop_
_entity_poly.entity_id
_entity_poly.type
_entity_poly.pdbx_seq_one_letter_code
_entity_poly.pdbx_strand_id
1 'polypeptide(L)'
;MTLKLTDIVLTYPDGDRTLTALDHVDLAVAPGEFTAVVGPSGSGKSSLLAVAATLITPTSGTVSVAGREVSAMTQAARTRVRRDHVGIVFQQANLLPSLTALDQLLVVAHLAGGSPRAAAARARELLLSVDLCGKEHKRPHQMSGGERQRVNIARALMNEPEVLLVDEPTSALDHERGERVVSLLAELTRRNDLATVMVTHDLGSLSAVDMVLTMRDGRLTAGDIRGVHSAG
;
A
#
# COMPACT_ATOMS: atom_id res chain seq x y z
N MET A 1 7.19 -11.05 -11.99
CA MET A 1 6.61 -10.73 -10.68
C MET A 1 7.36 -9.55 -10.10
N THR A 2 6.65 -8.47 -9.82
CA THR A 2 7.24 -7.22 -9.30
C THR A 2 7.39 -7.26 -7.78
N LEU A 3 6.44 -7.90 -7.08
CA LEU A 3 6.54 -8.21 -5.65
C LEU A 3 6.49 -9.72 -5.47
N LYS A 4 7.44 -10.29 -4.72
CA LYS A 4 7.44 -11.72 -4.38
C LYS A 4 7.93 -11.91 -2.95
N LEU A 5 7.14 -12.61 -2.16
CA LEU A 5 7.46 -13.13 -0.84
C LEU A 5 7.49 -14.66 -0.97
N THR A 6 8.51 -15.30 -0.44
CA THR A 6 8.67 -16.76 -0.53
C THR A 6 9.01 -17.32 0.84
N ASP A 7 8.16 -18.21 1.32
CA ASP A 7 8.31 -18.94 2.59
C ASP A 7 8.58 -18.00 3.80
N ILE A 8 7.82 -16.90 3.88
CA ILE A 8 8.03 -15.88 4.90
C ILE A 8 7.55 -16.35 6.27
N VAL A 9 8.46 -16.35 7.22
CA VAL A 9 8.15 -16.51 8.64
C VAL A 9 8.55 -15.24 9.38
N LEU A 10 7.65 -14.73 10.23
CA LEU A 10 7.92 -13.59 11.10
C LEU A 10 7.46 -13.92 12.52
N THR A 11 8.38 -13.84 13.45
CA THR A 11 8.13 -14.11 14.86
C THR A 11 8.53 -12.93 15.73
N TYR A 12 7.81 -12.73 16.82
CA TYR A 12 8.11 -11.74 17.85
C TYR A 12 8.29 -12.41 19.22
N PRO A 13 9.21 -11.93 20.07
CA PRO A 13 9.26 -12.34 21.48
C PRO A 13 7.98 -11.89 22.19
N ASP A 14 7.38 -12.80 22.98
CA ASP A 14 6.22 -12.53 23.84
C ASP A 14 6.45 -13.16 25.23
N GLY A 15 7.22 -12.44 26.06
CA GLY A 15 7.72 -12.97 27.32
C GLY A 15 8.60 -14.20 27.10
N ASP A 16 8.22 -15.33 27.71
CA ASP A 16 8.89 -16.64 27.56
C ASP A 16 8.42 -17.41 26.31
N ARG A 17 7.50 -16.84 25.54
CA ARG A 17 6.93 -17.46 24.32
C ARG A 17 7.34 -16.70 23.07
N THR A 18 7.08 -17.31 21.93
CA THR A 18 7.24 -16.71 20.61
C THR A 18 5.88 -16.60 19.95
N LEU A 19 5.50 -15.39 19.54
CA LEU A 19 4.31 -15.15 18.74
C LEU A 19 4.71 -15.24 17.26
N THR A 20 4.09 -16.14 16.52
CA THR A 20 4.26 -16.21 15.05
C THR A 20 3.22 -15.30 14.38
N ALA A 21 3.69 -14.22 13.79
CA ALA A 21 2.84 -13.26 13.08
C ALA A 21 2.64 -13.60 11.61
N LEU A 22 3.63 -14.24 10.97
CA LEU A 22 3.56 -14.82 9.63
C LEU A 22 4.12 -16.22 9.68
N ASP A 23 3.42 -17.17 9.07
CA ASP A 23 3.73 -18.60 9.13
C ASP A 23 3.73 -19.19 7.72
N HIS A 24 4.95 -19.30 7.12
CA HIS A 24 5.19 -19.84 5.79
C HIS A 24 4.33 -19.16 4.71
N VAL A 25 4.41 -17.82 4.63
CA VAL A 25 3.59 -17.02 3.69
C VAL A 25 4.29 -16.90 2.34
N ASP A 26 3.57 -17.30 1.29
CA ASP A 26 3.92 -17.07 -0.11
C ASP A 26 2.96 -16.05 -0.73
N LEU A 27 3.51 -15.04 -1.41
CA LEU A 27 2.76 -14.02 -2.15
C LEU A 27 3.54 -13.63 -3.39
N ALA A 28 2.87 -13.60 -4.55
CA ALA A 28 3.47 -13.12 -5.78
C ALA A 28 2.46 -12.25 -6.52
N VAL A 29 2.87 -11.02 -6.86
CA VAL A 29 2.02 -10.03 -7.54
C VAL A 29 2.74 -9.55 -8.80
N ALA A 30 2.04 -9.63 -9.93
CA ALA A 30 2.54 -9.20 -11.23
C ALA A 30 2.38 -7.68 -11.44
N PRO A 31 3.07 -7.07 -12.43
CA PRO A 31 2.75 -5.72 -12.87
C PRO A 31 1.30 -5.62 -13.32
N GLY A 32 0.62 -4.51 -13.02
CA GLY A 32 -0.79 -4.28 -13.34
C GLY A 32 -1.79 -5.09 -12.51
N GLU A 33 -1.33 -5.96 -11.60
CA GLU A 33 -2.19 -6.81 -10.77
C GLU A 33 -2.56 -6.13 -9.45
N PHE A 34 -3.85 -6.15 -9.11
CA PHE A 34 -4.38 -5.65 -7.84
C PHE A 34 -4.87 -6.81 -6.96
N THR A 35 -4.10 -7.17 -5.96
CA THR A 35 -4.41 -8.21 -4.99
C THR A 35 -4.92 -7.63 -3.68
N ALA A 36 -6.06 -8.12 -3.18
CA ALA A 36 -6.56 -7.83 -1.84
C ALA A 36 -6.26 -8.97 -0.88
N VAL A 37 -5.80 -8.64 0.31
CA VAL A 37 -5.61 -9.57 1.44
C VAL A 37 -6.63 -9.23 2.52
N VAL A 38 -7.58 -10.14 2.73
CA VAL A 38 -8.65 -9.99 3.72
C VAL A 38 -8.43 -10.88 4.93
N GLY A 39 -9.03 -10.54 6.06
CA GLY A 39 -8.95 -11.35 7.27
C GLY A 39 -9.27 -10.56 8.53
N PRO A 40 -9.49 -11.25 9.67
CA PRO A 40 -9.80 -10.61 10.94
C PRO A 40 -8.63 -9.75 11.46
N SER A 41 -8.93 -8.87 12.42
CA SER A 41 -7.89 -8.15 13.15
C SER A 41 -6.93 -9.14 13.84
N GLY A 42 -5.64 -8.82 13.83
CA GLY A 42 -4.61 -9.69 14.42
C GLY A 42 -4.18 -10.88 13.55
N SER A 43 -4.76 -11.09 12.36
CA SER A 43 -4.39 -12.23 11.48
C SER A 43 -3.00 -12.15 10.83
N GLY A 44 -2.29 -11.01 10.94
CA GLY A 44 -0.95 -10.82 10.35
C GLY A 44 -0.89 -9.87 9.14
N LYS A 45 -2.02 -9.27 8.70
CA LYS A 45 -2.08 -8.40 7.50
C LYS A 45 -1.10 -7.22 7.54
N SER A 46 -1.05 -6.49 8.65
CA SER A 46 -0.13 -5.35 8.80
C SER A 46 1.33 -5.82 8.86
N SER A 47 1.60 -7.00 9.43
CA SER A 47 2.92 -7.63 9.41
C SER A 47 3.33 -8.02 7.98
N LEU A 48 2.41 -8.55 7.18
CA LEU A 48 2.64 -8.84 5.76
C LEU A 48 3.03 -7.58 5.00
N LEU A 49 2.25 -6.49 5.14
CA LEU A 49 2.59 -5.22 4.49
C LEU A 49 3.92 -4.65 4.97
N ALA A 50 4.24 -4.75 6.27
CA ALA A 50 5.49 -4.25 6.81
C ALA A 50 6.71 -5.02 6.26
N VAL A 51 6.59 -6.34 6.05
CA VAL A 51 7.63 -7.16 5.39
C VAL A 51 7.72 -6.81 3.91
N ALA A 52 6.60 -6.73 3.19
CA ALA A 52 6.54 -6.34 1.78
C ALA A 52 7.12 -4.93 1.55
N ALA A 53 6.85 -4.00 2.48
CA ALA A 53 7.41 -2.65 2.48
C ALA A 53 8.89 -2.58 2.88
N THR A 54 9.53 -3.71 3.18
CA THR A 54 10.92 -3.75 3.67
C THR A 54 11.15 -2.96 4.97
N LEU A 55 10.09 -2.71 5.75
CA LEU A 55 10.16 -2.05 7.06
C LEU A 55 10.64 -3.01 8.14
N ILE A 56 10.22 -4.28 8.04
CA ILE A 56 10.59 -5.37 8.94
C ILE A 56 11.30 -6.44 8.14
N THR A 57 12.38 -6.97 8.69
CA THR A 57 13.06 -8.16 8.14
C THR A 57 12.35 -9.40 8.66
N PRO A 58 11.93 -10.35 7.82
CA PRO A 58 11.36 -11.59 8.29
C PRO A 58 12.39 -12.43 9.05
N THR A 59 11.94 -13.34 9.89
CA THR A 59 12.77 -14.29 10.62
C THR A 59 13.42 -15.29 9.66
N SER A 60 12.67 -15.72 8.63
CA SER A 60 13.16 -16.54 7.52
C SER A 60 12.36 -16.26 6.25
N GLY A 61 12.80 -16.81 5.13
CA GLY A 61 12.23 -16.62 3.81
C GLY A 61 12.88 -15.48 3.04
N THR A 62 12.40 -15.23 1.82
CA THR A 62 12.96 -14.21 0.92
C THR A 62 11.92 -13.24 0.40
N VAL A 63 12.30 -11.96 0.31
CA VAL A 63 11.49 -10.88 -0.24
C VAL A 63 12.19 -10.30 -1.47
N SER A 64 11.46 -10.19 -2.57
CA SER A 64 11.91 -9.53 -3.80
C SER A 64 10.96 -8.38 -4.15
N VAL A 65 11.52 -7.20 -4.40
CA VAL A 65 10.82 -5.97 -4.78
C VAL A 65 11.45 -5.43 -6.06
N ALA A 66 10.64 -5.18 -7.07
CA ALA A 66 11.10 -4.69 -8.38
C ALA A 66 12.25 -5.55 -8.96
N GLY A 67 12.11 -6.88 -8.87
CA GLY A 67 13.12 -7.84 -9.33
C GLY A 67 14.40 -7.93 -8.48
N ARG A 68 14.46 -7.22 -7.34
CA ARG A 68 15.61 -7.20 -6.44
C ARG A 68 15.32 -7.98 -5.17
N GLU A 69 16.15 -8.97 -4.83
CA GLU A 69 16.06 -9.65 -3.55
C GLU A 69 16.56 -8.73 -2.43
N VAL A 70 15.67 -8.36 -1.50
CA VAL A 70 15.96 -7.38 -0.44
C VAL A 70 16.31 -8.02 0.90
N SER A 71 16.07 -9.32 1.07
CA SER A 71 16.28 -10.04 2.34
C SER A 71 17.73 -10.00 2.81
N ALA A 72 18.68 -10.15 1.89
CA ALA A 72 20.11 -10.12 2.18
C ALA A 72 20.73 -8.71 2.17
N MET A 73 19.95 -7.66 1.87
CA MET A 73 20.46 -6.29 1.78
C MET A 73 20.69 -5.67 3.15
N THR A 74 21.64 -4.73 3.22
CA THR A 74 21.81 -3.86 4.39
C THR A 74 20.58 -2.97 4.57
N GLN A 75 20.36 -2.47 5.79
CA GLN A 75 19.25 -1.56 6.09
C GLN A 75 19.26 -0.31 5.18
N ALA A 76 20.44 0.26 4.91
CA ALA A 76 20.57 1.41 4.03
C ALA A 76 20.16 1.09 2.58
N ALA A 77 20.53 -0.09 2.06
CA ALA A 77 20.12 -0.53 0.73
C ALA A 77 18.62 -0.79 0.65
N ARG A 78 18.01 -1.45 1.65
CA ARG A 78 16.54 -1.65 1.76
C ARG A 78 15.79 -0.32 1.82
N THR A 79 16.32 0.67 2.56
CA THR A 79 15.72 2.02 2.61
C THR A 79 15.71 2.68 1.25
N ARG A 80 16.75 2.50 0.43
CA ARG A 80 16.76 3.02 -0.95
C ARG A 80 15.74 2.30 -1.82
N VAL A 81 15.69 0.95 -1.79
CA VAL A 81 14.69 0.19 -2.55
C VAL A 81 13.27 0.63 -2.16
N ARG A 82 12.97 0.75 -0.88
CA ARG A 82 11.65 1.22 -0.40
C ARG A 82 11.33 2.62 -0.92
N ARG A 83 12.26 3.56 -0.81
CA ARG A 83 12.08 4.95 -1.26
C ARG A 83 11.82 5.04 -2.76
N ASP A 84 12.55 4.25 -3.54
CA ASP A 84 12.58 4.38 -4.99
C ASP A 84 11.54 3.50 -5.69
N HIS A 85 11.12 2.36 -5.08
CA HIS A 85 10.30 1.35 -5.75
C HIS A 85 8.99 0.99 -5.02
N VAL A 86 8.76 1.52 -3.80
CA VAL A 86 7.56 1.18 -3.01
C VAL A 86 6.79 2.43 -2.64
N GLY A 87 5.55 2.51 -3.09
CA GLY A 87 4.55 3.45 -2.59
C GLY A 87 3.77 2.84 -1.44
N ILE A 88 3.48 3.61 -0.41
CA ILE A 88 2.68 3.15 0.74
C ILE A 88 1.53 4.12 0.97
N VAL A 89 0.31 3.59 0.93
CA VAL A 89 -0.92 4.28 1.31
C VAL A 89 -1.30 3.79 2.71
N PHE A 90 -1.19 4.66 3.70
CA PHE A 90 -1.50 4.34 5.08
C PHE A 90 -3.00 4.46 5.36
N GLN A 91 -3.50 3.68 6.32
CA GLN A 91 -4.87 3.75 6.84
C GLN A 91 -5.26 5.18 7.22
N GLN A 92 -4.42 5.86 7.98
CA GLN A 92 -4.54 7.29 8.23
C GLN A 92 -3.61 8.03 7.28
N ALA A 93 -4.12 9.04 6.60
CA ALA A 93 -3.35 9.78 5.60
C ALA A 93 -2.07 10.43 6.14
N ASN A 94 -2.00 10.68 7.46
CA ASN A 94 -0.82 11.24 8.16
C ASN A 94 -0.18 12.42 7.40
N LEU A 95 -1.05 13.33 6.91
CA LEU A 95 -0.60 14.52 6.20
C LEU A 95 0.00 15.53 7.19
N LEU A 96 1.07 16.18 6.79
CA LEU A 96 1.70 17.23 7.58
C LEU A 96 0.77 18.46 7.63
N PRO A 97 0.30 18.92 8.80
CA PRO A 97 -0.75 19.94 8.91
C PRO A 97 -0.36 21.29 8.30
N SER A 98 0.94 21.61 8.27
CA SER A 98 1.47 22.86 7.74
C SER A 98 1.61 22.88 6.22
N LEU A 99 1.60 21.72 5.56
CA LEU A 99 1.82 21.60 4.12
C LEU A 99 0.51 21.59 3.34
N THR A 100 0.52 22.18 2.14
CA THR A 100 -0.57 22.08 1.17
C THR A 100 -0.60 20.71 0.52
N ALA A 101 -1.67 20.36 -0.22
CA ALA A 101 -1.74 19.13 -1.00
C ALA A 101 -0.55 18.98 -1.94
N LEU A 102 -0.19 20.04 -2.64
CA LEU A 102 0.98 20.04 -3.52
C LEU A 102 2.28 19.81 -2.73
N ASP A 103 2.47 20.51 -1.62
CA ASP A 103 3.69 20.40 -0.81
C ASP A 103 3.83 18.99 -0.18
N GLN A 104 2.73 18.28 0.13
CA GLN A 104 2.75 16.88 0.58
C GLN A 104 3.45 15.96 -0.42
N LEU A 105 3.28 16.21 -1.71
CA LEU A 105 3.92 15.43 -2.77
C LEU A 105 5.35 15.91 -2.98
N LEU A 106 5.58 17.23 -3.00
CA LEU A 106 6.90 17.81 -3.25
C LEU A 106 7.92 17.43 -2.16
N VAL A 107 7.49 17.28 -0.90
CA VAL A 107 8.39 16.84 0.18
C VAL A 107 8.91 15.42 -0.06
N VAL A 108 8.12 14.54 -0.68
CA VAL A 108 8.57 13.18 -1.02
C VAL A 108 9.68 13.22 -2.06
N ALA A 109 9.50 14.00 -3.12
CA ALA A 109 10.56 14.21 -4.13
C ALA A 109 11.83 14.80 -3.53
N HIS A 110 11.69 15.76 -2.60
CA HIS A 110 12.83 16.37 -1.90
C HIS A 110 13.59 15.34 -1.05
N LEU A 111 12.87 14.52 -0.29
CA LEU A 111 13.47 13.44 0.54
C LEU A 111 14.14 12.36 -0.31
N ALA A 112 13.70 12.17 -1.55
CA ALA A 112 14.37 11.30 -2.53
C ALA A 112 15.64 11.94 -3.15
N GLY A 113 15.94 13.19 -2.81
CA GLY A 113 17.08 13.93 -3.37
C GLY A 113 16.76 14.70 -4.63
N GLY A 114 15.49 14.73 -5.06
CA GLY A 114 15.03 15.49 -6.24
C GLY A 114 14.78 16.96 -5.95
N SER A 115 14.68 17.76 -7.00
CA SER A 115 14.30 19.18 -6.92
C SER A 115 12.77 19.32 -6.85
N PRO A 116 12.20 19.93 -5.79
CA PRO A 116 10.76 20.19 -5.73
C PRO A 116 10.24 20.97 -6.94
N ARG A 117 11.04 21.91 -7.47
CA ARG A 117 10.67 22.70 -8.65
C ARG A 117 10.52 21.82 -9.90
N ALA A 118 11.44 20.88 -10.11
CA ALA A 118 11.37 19.93 -11.23
C ALA A 118 10.20 18.95 -11.08
N ALA A 119 9.89 18.56 -9.84
CA ALA A 119 8.83 17.64 -9.51
C ALA A 119 7.41 18.24 -9.54
N ALA A 120 7.29 19.59 -9.65
CA ALA A 120 6.01 20.28 -9.51
C ALA A 120 4.98 19.93 -10.60
N ALA A 121 5.42 19.70 -11.84
CA ALA A 121 4.53 19.29 -12.93
C ALA A 121 3.90 17.92 -12.61
N ARG A 122 4.73 16.92 -12.29
CA ARG A 122 4.28 15.59 -11.91
C ARG A 122 3.36 15.60 -10.68
N ALA A 123 3.70 16.38 -9.66
CA ALA A 123 2.85 16.48 -8.48
C ALA A 123 1.45 16.99 -8.82
N ARG A 124 1.31 17.96 -9.73
CA ARG A 124 0.00 18.44 -10.21
C ARG A 124 -0.74 17.38 -11.03
N GLU A 125 -0.06 16.66 -11.92
CA GLU A 125 -0.63 15.56 -12.69
C GLU A 125 -1.16 14.45 -11.78
N LEU A 126 -0.43 14.10 -10.72
CA LEU A 126 -0.87 13.13 -9.72
C LEU A 126 -2.10 13.63 -8.94
N LEU A 127 -2.13 14.91 -8.53
CA LEU A 127 -3.32 15.48 -7.89
C LEU A 127 -4.53 15.50 -8.83
N LEU A 128 -4.32 15.77 -10.11
CA LEU A 128 -5.36 15.68 -11.13
C LEU A 128 -5.87 14.24 -11.29
N SER A 129 -4.98 13.23 -11.32
CA SER A 129 -5.34 11.81 -11.48
C SER A 129 -6.14 11.24 -10.31
N VAL A 130 -6.17 11.93 -9.17
CA VAL A 130 -6.97 11.57 -7.99
C VAL A 130 -8.12 12.55 -7.72
N ASP A 131 -8.61 13.28 -8.75
CA ASP A 131 -9.73 14.25 -8.68
C ASP A 131 -9.51 15.39 -7.66
N LEU A 132 -8.30 15.92 -7.57
CA LEU A 132 -7.96 17.05 -6.69
C LEU A 132 -7.55 18.29 -7.48
N CYS A 133 -8.03 18.43 -8.73
CA CYS A 133 -7.81 19.63 -9.55
C CYS A 133 -8.34 20.89 -8.82
N GLY A 134 -7.53 21.94 -8.78
CA GLY A 134 -7.86 23.22 -8.14
C GLY A 134 -7.79 23.18 -6.59
N LYS A 135 -7.32 22.07 -6.01
CA LYS A 135 -7.18 21.89 -4.54
C LYS A 135 -5.75 21.83 -4.07
N GLU A 136 -4.80 22.10 -4.94
CA GLU A 136 -3.35 21.99 -4.71
C GLU A 136 -2.87 22.84 -3.53
N HIS A 137 -3.53 23.98 -3.29
CA HIS A 137 -3.22 24.96 -2.24
C HIS A 137 -3.88 24.64 -0.88
N LYS A 138 -4.82 23.68 -0.83
CA LYS A 138 -5.51 23.33 0.42
C LYS A 138 -4.60 22.60 1.39
N ARG A 139 -4.75 22.92 2.68
CA ARG A 139 -4.12 22.20 3.79
C ARG A 139 -5.05 21.12 4.35
N PRO A 140 -4.56 20.12 5.11
CA PRO A 140 -5.35 19.00 5.61
C PRO A 140 -6.64 19.39 6.35
N HIS A 141 -6.63 20.48 7.13
CA HIS A 141 -7.80 20.97 7.85
C HIS A 141 -8.88 21.59 6.93
N GLN A 142 -8.55 21.89 5.69
CA GLN A 142 -9.48 22.43 4.67
C GLN A 142 -10.01 21.33 3.74
N MET A 143 -9.69 20.05 4.01
CA MET A 143 -10.03 18.92 3.17
C MET A 143 -10.98 17.96 3.90
N SER A 144 -11.88 17.34 3.14
CA SER A 144 -12.66 16.19 3.62
C SER A 144 -11.78 14.98 3.88
N GLY A 145 -12.28 13.96 4.59
CA GLY A 145 -11.57 12.69 4.81
C GLY A 145 -11.16 12.02 3.50
N GLY A 146 -12.08 11.95 2.53
CA GLY A 146 -11.80 11.38 1.22
C GLY A 146 -10.78 12.19 0.40
N GLU A 147 -10.78 13.53 0.50
CA GLU A 147 -9.76 14.36 -0.15
C GLU A 147 -8.38 14.11 0.48
N ARG A 148 -8.29 13.99 1.80
CA ARG A 148 -7.03 13.64 2.47
C ARG A 148 -6.52 12.26 2.04
N GLN A 149 -7.42 11.28 1.89
CA GLN A 149 -7.03 9.95 1.42
C GLN A 149 -6.54 9.97 -0.03
N ARG A 150 -7.15 10.78 -0.90
CA ARG A 150 -6.68 10.97 -2.28
C ARG A 150 -5.29 11.65 -2.33
N VAL A 151 -5.00 12.62 -1.47
CA VAL A 151 -3.65 13.17 -1.32
C VAL A 151 -2.66 12.09 -0.87
N ASN A 152 -3.04 11.22 0.07
CA ASN A 152 -2.22 10.10 0.52
C ASN A 152 -1.87 9.14 -0.63
N ILE A 153 -2.85 8.80 -1.48
CA ILE A 153 -2.65 7.98 -2.68
C ILE A 153 -1.71 8.67 -3.67
N ALA A 154 -1.96 9.94 -4.01
CA ALA A 154 -1.10 10.69 -4.93
C ALA A 154 0.35 10.80 -4.41
N ARG A 155 0.50 11.02 -3.09
CA ARG A 155 1.80 11.07 -2.42
C ARG A 155 2.57 9.75 -2.54
N ALA A 156 1.89 8.61 -2.42
CA ALA A 156 2.50 7.30 -2.55
C ALA A 156 3.04 7.03 -3.97
N LEU A 157 2.50 7.68 -4.99
CA LEU A 157 2.90 7.52 -6.40
C LEU A 157 4.00 8.50 -6.85
N MET A 158 4.44 9.40 -5.96
CA MET A 158 5.31 10.52 -6.35
C MET A 158 6.67 10.08 -6.92
N ASN A 159 7.26 9.02 -6.38
CA ASN A 159 8.56 8.49 -6.80
C ASN A 159 8.46 7.38 -7.87
N GLU A 160 7.35 7.27 -8.60
CA GLU A 160 7.14 6.26 -9.65
C GLU A 160 7.39 4.82 -9.15
N PRO A 161 6.75 4.40 -8.06
CA PRO A 161 6.97 3.08 -7.52
C PRO A 161 6.51 2.00 -8.50
N GLU A 162 7.09 0.80 -8.40
CA GLU A 162 6.63 -0.39 -9.11
C GLU A 162 5.70 -1.25 -8.22
N VAL A 163 5.76 -1.05 -6.90
CA VAL A 163 4.92 -1.73 -5.91
C VAL A 163 4.10 -0.70 -5.14
N LEU A 164 2.81 -0.91 -5.01
CA LEU A 164 1.90 -0.11 -4.19
C LEU A 164 1.33 -0.96 -3.06
N LEU A 165 1.60 -0.57 -1.82
CA LEU A 165 1.09 -1.23 -0.63
C LEU A 165 0.04 -0.34 0.03
N VAL A 166 -1.13 -0.89 0.30
CA VAL A 166 -2.30 -0.13 0.75
C VAL A 166 -2.84 -0.74 2.03
N ASP A 167 -2.81 0.02 3.12
CA ASP A 167 -3.27 -0.41 4.43
C ASP A 167 -4.64 0.22 4.73
N GLU A 168 -5.69 -0.61 4.72
CA GLU A 168 -7.08 -0.27 5.10
C GLU A 168 -7.58 1.10 4.57
N PRO A 169 -7.57 1.35 3.25
CA PRO A 169 -7.78 2.68 2.69
C PRO A 169 -9.21 3.22 2.88
N THR A 170 -10.16 2.36 3.27
CA THR A 170 -11.59 2.66 3.38
C THR A 170 -12.10 2.76 4.81
N SER A 171 -11.28 2.44 5.82
CA SER A 171 -11.68 2.29 7.23
C SER A 171 -12.34 3.53 7.87
N ALA A 172 -12.10 4.73 7.34
CA ALA A 172 -12.67 5.99 7.82
C ALA A 172 -13.73 6.59 6.86
N LEU A 173 -14.20 5.80 5.89
CA LEU A 173 -15.12 6.24 4.84
C LEU A 173 -16.44 5.46 4.91
N ASP A 174 -17.52 6.07 4.42
CA ASP A 174 -18.74 5.34 4.13
C ASP A 174 -18.54 4.40 2.92
N HIS A 175 -19.45 3.43 2.76
CA HIS A 175 -19.35 2.37 1.75
C HIS A 175 -19.15 2.93 0.33
N GLU A 176 -19.98 3.90 -0.09
CA GLU A 176 -19.93 4.48 -1.44
C GLU A 176 -18.59 5.19 -1.72
N ARG A 177 -18.04 5.89 -0.71
CA ARG A 177 -16.73 6.54 -0.81
C ARG A 177 -15.60 5.52 -0.77
N GLY A 178 -15.77 4.42 -0.02
CA GLY A 178 -14.85 3.31 0.02
C GLY A 178 -14.70 2.66 -1.35
N GLU A 179 -15.82 2.30 -2.00
CA GLU A 179 -15.82 1.74 -3.36
C GLU A 179 -15.11 2.64 -4.38
N ARG A 180 -15.37 3.96 -4.31
CA ARG A 180 -14.68 4.93 -5.19
C ARG A 180 -13.18 4.96 -4.98
N VAL A 181 -12.69 4.83 -3.74
CA VAL A 181 -11.26 4.77 -3.44
C VAL A 181 -10.64 3.48 -3.99
N VAL A 182 -11.29 2.33 -3.82
CA VAL A 182 -10.79 1.05 -4.36
C VAL A 182 -10.80 1.04 -5.88
N SER A 183 -11.85 1.57 -6.52
CA SER A 183 -11.92 1.72 -7.98
C SER A 183 -10.80 2.63 -8.51
N LEU A 184 -10.51 3.74 -7.83
CA LEU A 184 -9.38 4.63 -8.16
C LEU A 184 -8.04 3.90 -8.04
N LEU A 185 -7.83 3.12 -6.98
CA LEU A 185 -6.62 2.32 -6.81
C LEU A 185 -6.46 1.28 -7.93
N ALA A 186 -7.55 0.62 -8.34
CA ALA A 186 -7.54 -0.33 -9.45
C ALA A 186 -7.18 0.34 -10.79
N GLU A 187 -7.74 1.53 -11.06
CA GLU A 187 -7.39 2.31 -12.24
C GLU A 187 -5.90 2.71 -12.24
N LEU A 188 -5.42 3.26 -11.12
CA LEU A 188 -4.01 3.66 -10.98
C LEU A 188 -3.07 2.46 -11.08
N THR A 189 -3.45 1.29 -10.56
CA THR A 189 -2.70 0.04 -10.68
C THR A 189 -2.48 -0.33 -12.14
N ARG A 190 -3.56 -0.39 -12.92
CA ARG A 190 -3.49 -0.76 -14.35
C ARG A 190 -2.78 0.31 -15.18
N ARG A 191 -3.09 1.58 -14.96
CA ARG A 191 -2.52 2.71 -15.73
C ARG A 191 -1.02 2.86 -15.55
N ASN A 192 -0.50 2.58 -14.34
CA ASN A 192 0.92 2.74 -14.01
C ASN A 192 1.66 1.39 -13.92
N ASP A 193 1.03 0.29 -14.30
CA ASP A 193 1.60 -1.07 -14.28
C ASP A 193 2.13 -1.49 -12.90
N LEU A 194 1.41 -1.11 -11.83
CA LEU A 194 1.83 -1.35 -10.43
C LEU A 194 1.52 -2.79 -10.00
N ALA A 195 2.39 -3.38 -9.20
CA ALA A 195 2.02 -4.54 -8.38
C ALA A 195 1.39 -4.02 -7.07
N THR A 196 0.07 -4.11 -6.94
CA THR A 196 -0.66 -3.53 -5.81
C THR A 196 -1.14 -4.60 -4.85
N VAL A 197 -0.83 -4.42 -3.56
CA VAL A 197 -1.37 -5.23 -2.46
C VAL A 197 -2.14 -4.34 -1.51
N MET A 198 -3.42 -4.61 -1.34
CA MET A 198 -4.29 -3.94 -0.37
C MET A 198 -4.65 -4.89 0.76
N VAL A 199 -4.47 -4.50 2.00
CA VAL A 199 -5.06 -5.21 3.13
C VAL A 199 -6.34 -4.49 3.57
N THR A 200 -7.39 -5.26 3.84
CA THR A 200 -8.67 -4.72 4.31
C THR A 200 -9.45 -5.76 5.10
N HIS A 201 -10.38 -5.32 5.93
CA HIS A 201 -11.42 -6.16 6.53
C HIS A 201 -12.79 -5.92 5.87
N ASP A 202 -12.90 -4.92 4.99
CA ASP A 202 -14.11 -4.62 4.23
C ASP A 202 -14.18 -5.47 2.95
N LEU A 203 -15.14 -6.40 2.91
CA LEU A 203 -15.38 -7.28 1.78
C LEU A 203 -16.26 -6.63 0.69
N GLY A 204 -17.01 -5.57 1.02
CA GLY A 204 -17.95 -4.94 0.11
C GLY A 204 -17.28 -4.20 -1.05
N SER A 205 -16.03 -3.77 -0.89
CA SER A 205 -15.31 -2.93 -1.86
C SER A 205 -14.39 -3.72 -2.81
N LEU A 206 -14.52 -5.06 -2.88
CA LEU A 206 -13.55 -5.91 -3.60
C LEU A 206 -13.86 -6.13 -5.09
N SER A 207 -14.89 -5.53 -5.63
CA SER A 207 -15.33 -5.75 -7.04
C SER A 207 -14.29 -5.33 -8.09
N ALA A 208 -13.36 -4.44 -7.75
CA ALA A 208 -12.35 -3.91 -8.65
C ALA A 208 -10.97 -4.60 -8.53
N VAL A 209 -10.79 -5.58 -7.62
CA VAL A 209 -9.53 -6.30 -7.43
C VAL A 209 -9.47 -7.55 -8.32
N ASP A 210 -8.25 -7.92 -8.73
CA ASP A 210 -8.03 -9.05 -9.63
C ASP A 210 -7.92 -10.38 -8.84
N MET A 211 -7.38 -10.32 -7.61
CA MET A 211 -7.22 -11.50 -6.74
C MET A 211 -7.58 -11.17 -5.30
N VAL A 212 -8.25 -12.09 -4.62
CA VAL A 212 -8.53 -12.02 -3.18
C VAL A 212 -7.85 -13.18 -2.48
N LEU A 213 -7.06 -12.87 -1.45
CA LEU A 213 -6.41 -13.83 -0.58
C LEU A 213 -6.95 -13.66 0.85
N THR A 214 -7.06 -14.75 1.58
CA THR A 214 -7.50 -14.72 2.98
C THR A 214 -6.32 -14.97 3.91
N MET A 215 -6.14 -14.08 4.89
CA MET A 215 -5.14 -14.21 5.93
C MET A 215 -5.80 -14.62 7.25
N ARG A 216 -5.36 -15.75 7.80
CA ARG A 216 -5.83 -16.26 9.09
C ARG A 216 -4.65 -16.87 9.86
N ASP A 217 -4.48 -16.47 11.12
CA ASP A 217 -3.45 -16.99 12.03
C ASP A 217 -2.04 -17.02 11.41
N GLY A 218 -1.68 -15.92 10.73
CA GLY A 218 -0.38 -15.75 10.07
C GLY A 218 -0.23 -16.48 8.73
N ARG A 219 -1.22 -17.21 8.26
CA ARG A 219 -1.17 -17.98 7.00
C ARG A 219 -2.01 -17.33 5.93
N LEU A 220 -1.51 -17.36 4.70
CA LEU A 220 -2.18 -16.83 3.52
C LEU A 220 -2.72 -17.98 2.66
N THR A 221 -4.01 -17.91 2.31
CA THR A 221 -4.67 -18.90 1.45
C THR A 221 -5.43 -18.20 0.34
N ALA A 222 -5.65 -18.88 -0.79
CA ALA A 222 -6.52 -18.38 -1.84
C ALA A 222 -7.93 -18.13 -1.29
N GLY A 223 -8.45 -16.92 -1.47
CA GLY A 223 -9.81 -16.56 -1.10
C GLY A 223 -10.80 -17.08 -2.15
N ASP A 224 -11.96 -17.57 -1.70
CA ASP A 224 -13.04 -17.90 -2.63
C ASP A 224 -13.83 -16.63 -2.96
N ILE A 225 -13.59 -16.06 -4.16
CA ILE A 225 -14.30 -14.86 -4.66
C ILE A 225 -15.81 -15.12 -4.78
N ARG A 226 -16.25 -16.37 -4.88
CA ARG A 226 -17.66 -16.76 -5.08
C ARG A 226 -18.54 -16.50 -3.87
N GLY A 227 -17.96 -16.41 -2.66
CA GLY A 227 -18.70 -16.12 -1.43
C GLY A 227 -19.04 -14.65 -1.22
N VAL A 228 -18.40 -13.73 -1.93
CA VAL A 228 -18.56 -12.27 -1.72
C VAL A 228 -19.81 -11.73 -2.45
N HIS A 229 -20.26 -12.40 -3.52
CA HIS A 229 -21.40 -11.93 -4.34
C HIS A 229 -22.77 -12.49 -3.89
N SER A 230 -22.83 -13.33 -2.83
CA SER A 230 -24.09 -14.01 -2.41
C SER A 230 -24.68 -13.48 -1.10
N ALA A 231 -24.15 -12.39 -0.54
CA ALA A 231 -24.69 -11.76 0.67
C ALA A 231 -25.14 -10.30 0.37
N GLY A 232 -26.05 -10.14 -0.61
CA GLY A 232 -26.74 -8.92 -0.98
C GLY A 232 -28.23 -9.12 -0.78
#